data_bf8c44112825b2a321f4d0f11fd49a0e
#
_entry.id   bf8c44112825b2a321f4d0f11fd49a0e
#
_cell.length_a   1.000
_cell.length_b   1.000
_cell.length_c   1.000
_cell.angle_alpha   90.00
_cell.angle_beta   90.00
_cell.angle_gamma   90.00
#
_symmetry.space_group_name_H-M   'P 1'
#
loop_
_entity.id
_entity.type
_entity.pdbx_description
1 polymer ?
#
loop_
_entity_poly.entity_id
_entity_poly.type
_entity_poly.pdbx_seq_one_letter_code
_entity_poly.pdbx_strand_id
1 'polypeptide(L)'
;MAPSAIFETPNVAENFNDHRDGLALEATSDAIDTVNVLKATLKVKNGTATHPEKDIYTASQFDASKDKTQFRQYKSACTRVKNFYTEQHTKQTVAYNLSARKAFHSKTRASLTIWEAMEKLNTLIDESDPDTSLSQIEHLLQSAEAIRRDGKPRWMQLVGLIHDLGKLLFFFDADGQWDVVGDTFPVGCAFSPSIIYPSTFASNPDAHHPVYSTEHGIYTPGCGLDNVMLSWGHDEYLYHVMKEQSSIPEEGLAMIRYHSFYPWHKEGAYGWMMDGKDERMLEAVRAFNPYDLYSKSDEVPRMEELKEYYMDVIDEFIGKDKKLKW
;
A
#
# COMPACT_ATOMS: atom_id res chain seq x y z
N MET A 1 24.58 -57.76 24.49
CA MET A 1 23.43 -57.19 23.74
C MET A 1 22.90 -56.03 24.58
N ALA A 2 23.20 -54.82 24.21
CA ALA A 2 22.69 -53.63 24.81
C ALA A 2 21.60 -53.03 23.92
N PRO A 3 20.48 -52.53 24.44
CA PRO A 3 19.43 -51.98 23.60
C PRO A 3 19.79 -50.57 23.17
N SER A 4 19.61 -50.30 21.86
CA SER A 4 19.78 -48.99 21.23
C SER A 4 18.75 -48.00 21.77
N ALA A 5 19.20 -46.92 22.37
CA ALA A 5 18.37 -45.78 22.72
C ALA A 5 18.01 -45.02 21.43
N ILE A 6 16.74 -45.00 21.10
CA ILE A 6 16.18 -44.12 20.07
C ILE A 6 16.09 -42.75 20.65
N PHE A 7 16.92 -41.81 20.19
CA PHE A 7 16.75 -40.40 20.47
C PHE A 7 15.60 -39.87 19.61
N GLU A 8 14.45 -39.69 20.23
CA GLU A 8 13.38 -38.84 19.66
C GLU A 8 13.88 -37.42 19.60
N THR A 9 14.05 -36.90 18.38
CA THR A 9 14.23 -35.45 18.17
C THR A 9 12.91 -34.77 18.50
N PRO A 10 12.91 -33.72 19.34
CA PRO A 10 11.69 -32.97 19.59
C PRO A 10 11.25 -32.31 18.27
N ASN A 11 10.00 -32.52 17.95
CA ASN A 11 9.31 -31.90 16.81
C ASN A 11 9.18 -30.39 17.09
N VAL A 12 10.10 -29.58 16.53
CA VAL A 12 10.14 -28.11 16.66
C VAL A 12 9.25 -27.44 15.59
N ALA A 13 8.25 -28.14 15.08
CA ALA A 13 7.41 -27.65 13.99
C ALA A 13 6.01 -27.17 14.41
N GLU A 14 5.78 -26.93 15.70
CA GLU A 14 4.50 -26.37 16.14
C GLU A 14 4.73 -25.28 17.18
N ASN A 15 4.88 -24.02 16.73
CA ASN A 15 4.49 -22.80 17.43
C ASN A 15 5.03 -21.52 16.78
N PHE A 16 4.98 -21.42 15.46
CA PHE A 16 4.86 -20.09 14.88
C PHE A 16 3.37 -19.76 14.83
N ASN A 17 2.91 -19.12 15.89
CA ASN A 17 1.58 -18.56 15.94
C ASN A 17 1.42 -17.58 14.77
N ASP A 18 0.68 -17.97 13.75
CA ASP A 18 0.10 -17.13 12.72
C ASP A 18 -0.99 -16.22 13.33
N HIS A 19 -0.76 -15.75 14.57
CA HIS A 19 -1.68 -15.04 15.44
C HIS A 19 -1.49 -13.54 15.33
N ARG A 20 -1.66 -13.01 14.14
CA ARG A 20 -2.07 -11.62 14.03
C ARG A 20 -3.57 -11.59 13.90
N ASP A 21 -4.21 -11.37 15.00
CA ASP A 21 -5.60 -11.03 15.07
C ASP A 21 -5.79 -9.69 14.36
N GLY A 22 -6.72 -9.57 13.42
CA GLY A 22 -7.09 -8.30 12.82
C GLY A 22 -7.34 -7.24 13.91
N LEU A 23 -7.94 -7.64 15.03
CA LEU A 23 -8.12 -6.80 16.23
C LEU A 23 -6.80 -6.31 16.84
N ALA A 24 -5.76 -7.15 16.89
CA ALA A 24 -4.46 -6.74 17.41
C ALA A 24 -3.75 -5.77 16.47
N LEU A 25 -3.89 -5.97 15.15
CA LEU A 25 -3.38 -5.07 14.13
C LEU A 25 -4.07 -3.71 14.20
N GLU A 26 -5.40 -3.70 14.30
CA GLU A 26 -6.17 -2.46 14.44
C GLU A 26 -5.84 -1.74 15.75
N ALA A 27 -5.74 -2.44 16.88
CA ALA A 27 -5.36 -1.84 18.16
C ALA A 27 -3.97 -1.18 18.10
N THR A 28 -3.00 -1.80 17.39
CA THR A 28 -1.67 -1.22 17.17
C THR A 28 -1.76 0.03 16.30
N SER A 29 -2.56 -0.02 15.22
CA SER A 29 -2.83 1.14 14.37
C SER A 29 -3.43 2.30 15.13
N ASP A 30 -4.46 2.02 15.94
CA ASP A 30 -5.14 3.04 16.75
C ASP A 30 -4.22 3.67 17.80
N ALA A 31 -3.32 2.88 18.42
CA ALA A 31 -2.32 3.41 19.32
C ALA A 31 -1.33 4.34 18.62
N ILE A 32 -0.90 3.99 17.40
CA ILE A 32 -0.01 4.80 16.57
C ILE A 32 -0.74 6.08 16.14
N ASP A 33 -1.99 5.98 15.70
CA ASP A 33 -2.79 7.13 15.28
C ASP A 33 -3.03 8.09 16.45
N THR A 34 -3.28 7.57 17.66
CA THR A 34 -3.39 8.37 18.88
C THR A 34 -2.09 9.13 19.18
N VAL A 35 -0.93 8.49 19.03
CA VAL A 35 0.39 9.13 19.22
C VAL A 35 0.63 10.21 18.16
N ASN A 36 0.23 9.98 16.92
CA ASN A 36 0.38 10.95 15.85
C ASN A 36 -0.52 12.18 16.06
N VAL A 37 -1.77 11.98 16.51
CA VAL A 37 -2.68 13.06 16.92
C VAL A 37 -2.09 13.89 18.07
N LEU A 38 -1.51 13.23 19.08
CA LEU A 38 -0.85 13.92 20.20
C LEU A 38 0.37 14.70 19.73
N LYS A 39 1.20 14.14 18.86
CA LYS A 39 2.36 14.84 18.26
C LYS A 39 1.93 16.04 17.44
N ALA A 40 0.90 15.91 16.60
CA ALA A 40 0.34 17.03 15.82
C ALA A 40 -0.19 18.13 16.73
N THR A 41 -0.92 17.78 17.77
CA THR A 41 -1.45 18.73 18.77
C THR A 41 -0.34 19.47 19.54
N LEU A 42 0.75 18.76 19.88
CA LEU A 42 1.93 19.35 20.53
C LEU A 42 2.69 20.29 19.61
N LYS A 43 2.84 19.93 18.30
CA LYS A 43 3.44 20.82 17.28
C LYS A 43 2.65 22.13 17.14
N VAL A 44 1.31 22.06 17.15
CA VAL A 44 0.43 23.25 17.08
C VAL A 44 0.58 24.13 18.33
N LYS A 45 0.71 23.55 19.51
CA LYS A 45 0.91 24.31 20.77
C LYS A 45 2.27 25.01 20.87
N ASN A 46 3.30 24.50 20.20
CA ASN A 46 4.66 25.02 20.27
C ASN A 46 4.98 26.11 19.24
N GLY A 47 3.99 26.64 18.50
CA GLY A 47 4.10 27.88 17.73
C GLY A 47 5.15 27.89 16.61
N THR A 48 5.56 26.74 16.08
CA THR A 48 6.48 26.69 14.96
C THR A 48 5.75 26.98 13.65
N ALA A 49 6.29 27.90 12.88
CA ALA A 49 5.77 28.59 11.71
C ALA A 49 4.78 27.83 10.81
N THR A 50 3.72 28.54 10.49
CA THR A 50 2.63 28.12 9.60
C THR A 50 3.09 28.03 8.15
N HIS A 51 3.35 26.83 7.63
CA HIS A 51 3.34 26.54 6.20
C HIS A 51 1.92 26.14 5.76
N PRO A 52 1.43 26.57 4.58
CA PRO A 52 0.11 26.20 4.06
C PRO A 52 -0.09 24.67 3.90
N GLU A 53 0.98 23.89 3.89
CA GLU A 53 1.00 22.43 3.74
C GLU A 53 0.64 21.62 5.00
N LYS A 54 0.20 22.31 6.07
CA LYS A 54 -0.07 21.64 7.37
C LYS A 54 -1.39 20.89 7.44
N ASP A 55 -2.27 21.03 6.46
CA ASP A 55 -3.63 20.50 6.54
C ASP A 55 -3.69 18.96 6.48
N ILE A 56 -2.74 18.28 5.82
CA ILE A 56 -2.74 16.81 5.75
C ILE A 56 -2.45 16.16 7.11
N TYR A 57 -1.70 16.85 7.99
CA TYR A 57 -1.33 16.35 9.32
C TYR A 57 -2.31 16.80 10.41
N THR A 58 -3.36 17.53 10.07
CA THR A 58 -4.43 17.87 11.00
C THR A 58 -5.16 16.59 11.36
N ALA A 59 -5.36 16.36 12.65
CA ALA A 59 -6.09 15.19 13.13
C ALA A 59 -7.46 15.07 12.46
N SER A 60 -7.68 13.95 11.78
CA SER A 60 -8.97 13.59 11.22
C SER A 60 -9.86 12.96 12.28
N GLN A 61 -11.17 13.14 12.14
CA GLN A 61 -12.19 12.41 12.88
C GLN A 61 -12.97 11.47 11.95
N PHE A 62 -12.51 11.32 10.70
CA PHE A 62 -13.22 10.56 9.66
C PHE A 62 -13.50 9.12 10.10
N ASP A 63 -12.53 8.46 10.68
CA ASP A 63 -12.59 7.06 11.07
C ASP A 63 -13.00 6.82 12.54
N ALA A 64 -13.29 7.91 13.31
CA ALA A 64 -13.60 7.82 14.73
C ALA A 64 -14.86 7.00 15.06
N SER A 65 -15.82 6.93 14.13
CA SER A 65 -17.07 6.16 14.27
C SER A 65 -17.06 4.84 13.49
N LYS A 66 -15.96 4.48 12.81
CA LYS A 66 -15.88 3.27 12.00
C LYS A 66 -15.61 2.04 12.86
N ASP A 67 -16.30 0.94 12.54
CA ASP A 67 -15.97 -0.36 13.12
C ASP A 67 -14.77 -0.97 12.39
N LYS A 68 -13.58 -0.67 12.90
CA LYS A 68 -12.30 -1.09 12.31
C LYS A 68 -12.11 -2.60 12.29
N THR A 69 -12.88 -3.35 13.11
CA THR A 69 -12.82 -4.80 13.14
C THR A 69 -13.42 -5.48 11.91
N GLN A 70 -14.13 -4.74 11.06
CA GLN A 70 -14.72 -5.24 9.82
C GLN A 70 -13.74 -5.26 8.64
N PHE A 71 -12.58 -4.63 8.77
CA PHE A 71 -11.62 -4.48 7.67
C PHE A 71 -10.40 -5.39 7.82
N ARG A 72 -9.83 -5.82 6.70
CA ARG A 72 -8.61 -6.65 6.62
C ARG A 72 -8.70 -7.96 7.43
N GLN A 73 -9.86 -8.62 7.39
CA GLN A 73 -10.11 -9.86 8.15
C GLN A 73 -9.48 -11.09 7.47
N TYR A 74 -8.16 -11.14 7.36
CA TYR A 74 -7.43 -12.19 6.64
C TYR A 74 -7.54 -13.59 7.27
N LYS A 75 -7.82 -13.70 8.58
CA LYS A 75 -8.04 -15.00 9.23
C LYS A 75 -9.32 -15.70 8.73
N SER A 76 -10.36 -14.92 8.50
CA SER A 76 -11.63 -15.38 7.98
C SER A 76 -11.74 -15.28 6.47
N ALA A 77 -10.69 -14.78 5.79
CA ALA A 77 -10.66 -14.62 4.35
C ALA A 77 -10.82 -15.95 3.63
N CYS A 78 -11.48 -15.90 2.49
CA CYS A 78 -11.74 -17.10 1.69
C CYS A 78 -10.44 -17.69 1.10
N THR A 79 -10.50 -18.94 0.68
CA THR A 79 -9.35 -19.66 0.09
C THR A 79 -8.73 -18.91 -1.09
N ARG A 80 -9.50 -18.15 -1.86
CA ARG A 80 -9.02 -17.32 -2.97
C ARG A 80 -7.96 -16.33 -2.50
N VAL A 81 -8.23 -15.56 -1.45
CA VAL A 81 -7.30 -14.56 -0.91
C VAL A 81 -6.00 -15.23 -0.43
N LYS A 82 -6.09 -16.34 0.29
CA LYS A 82 -4.90 -17.07 0.75
C LYS A 82 -4.09 -17.64 -0.42
N ASN A 83 -4.73 -18.18 -1.45
CA ASN A 83 -4.05 -18.67 -2.65
C ASN A 83 -3.33 -17.54 -3.39
N PHE A 84 -4.00 -16.39 -3.52
CA PHE A 84 -3.40 -15.18 -4.10
C PHE A 84 -2.10 -14.80 -3.37
N TYR A 85 -2.12 -14.63 -2.05
CA TYR A 85 -0.91 -14.28 -1.29
C TYR A 85 0.17 -15.37 -1.34
N THR A 86 -0.22 -16.64 -1.39
CA THR A 86 0.74 -17.74 -1.59
C THR A 86 1.46 -17.61 -2.94
N GLU A 87 0.74 -17.29 -3.99
CA GLU A 87 1.32 -17.07 -5.32
C GLU A 87 2.21 -15.83 -5.35
N GLN A 88 1.72 -14.67 -4.84
CA GLN A 88 2.48 -13.42 -4.75
C GLN A 88 3.79 -13.63 -3.99
N HIS A 89 3.73 -14.18 -2.79
CA HIS A 89 4.91 -14.38 -1.94
C HIS A 89 5.92 -15.37 -2.55
N THR A 90 5.45 -16.38 -3.28
CA THR A 90 6.34 -17.33 -3.95
C THR A 90 7.07 -16.69 -5.14
N LYS A 91 6.38 -15.84 -5.91
CA LYS A 91 6.88 -15.33 -7.20
C LYS A 91 7.58 -13.98 -7.11
N GLN A 92 7.31 -13.16 -6.11
CA GLN A 92 7.94 -11.85 -5.92
C GLN A 92 9.39 -11.99 -5.46
N THR A 93 10.28 -12.32 -6.39
CA THR A 93 11.73 -12.44 -6.18
C THR A 93 12.48 -11.21 -6.65
N VAL A 94 13.74 -11.03 -6.21
CA VAL A 94 14.65 -9.99 -6.73
C VAL A 94 14.77 -10.08 -8.25
N ALA A 95 14.96 -11.30 -8.79
CA ALA A 95 15.10 -11.51 -10.23
C ALA A 95 13.86 -11.06 -11.00
N TYR A 96 12.66 -11.45 -10.52
CA TYR A 96 11.40 -11.01 -11.11
C TYR A 96 11.29 -9.48 -11.07
N ASN A 97 11.52 -8.87 -9.92
CA ASN A 97 11.41 -7.43 -9.71
C ASN A 97 12.32 -6.61 -10.60
N LEU A 98 13.55 -7.04 -10.83
CA LEU A 98 14.47 -6.40 -11.77
C LEU A 98 13.96 -6.51 -13.22
N SER A 99 13.41 -7.66 -13.60
CA SER A 99 12.82 -7.88 -14.92
C SER A 99 11.58 -7.01 -15.16
N ALA A 100 10.67 -6.94 -14.19
CA ALA A 100 9.46 -6.13 -14.27
C ALA A 100 9.76 -4.63 -14.44
N ARG A 101 10.71 -4.09 -13.67
CA ARG A 101 11.15 -2.69 -13.79
C ARG A 101 11.80 -2.41 -15.15
N LYS A 102 12.63 -3.33 -15.65
CA LYS A 102 13.21 -3.21 -16.99
C LYS A 102 12.11 -3.21 -18.06
N ALA A 103 11.12 -4.09 -17.94
CA ALA A 103 9.99 -4.14 -18.85
C ALA A 103 9.14 -2.87 -18.80
N PHE A 104 8.92 -2.29 -17.62
CA PHE A 104 8.24 -1.00 -17.45
C PHE A 104 8.91 0.10 -18.30
N HIS A 105 10.22 0.27 -18.16
CA HIS A 105 10.96 1.32 -18.88
C HIS A 105 11.13 1.06 -20.38
N SER A 106 10.81 -0.14 -20.86
CA SER A 106 11.05 -0.51 -22.27
C SER A 106 9.98 -0.01 -23.26
N LYS A 107 8.74 0.23 -22.80
CA LYS A 107 7.62 0.59 -23.67
C LYS A 107 6.50 1.31 -22.91
N THR A 108 5.77 2.17 -23.63
CA THR A 108 4.47 2.68 -23.22
C THR A 108 3.40 1.67 -23.63
N ARG A 109 2.54 1.27 -22.73
CA ARG A 109 1.52 0.23 -22.95
C ARG A 109 0.18 0.78 -23.42
N ALA A 110 -0.14 2.01 -22.95
CA ALA A 110 -1.34 2.72 -23.34
C ALA A 110 -1.13 4.23 -23.24
N SER A 111 -2.05 4.98 -23.85
CA SER A 111 -2.13 6.44 -23.72
C SER A 111 -3.57 6.80 -23.38
N LEU A 112 -3.85 7.03 -22.07
CA LEU A 112 -5.17 7.23 -21.51
C LEU A 112 -5.18 8.48 -20.60
N THR A 113 -6.28 9.22 -20.59
CA THR A 113 -6.57 10.18 -19.55
C THR A 113 -6.86 9.45 -18.22
N ILE A 114 -6.85 10.18 -17.10
CA ILE A 114 -7.21 9.59 -15.79
C ILE A 114 -8.63 9.00 -15.85
N TRP A 115 -9.56 9.70 -16.47
CA TRP A 115 -10.95 9.23 -16.53
C TRP A 115 -11.11 7.95 -17.37
N GLU A 116 -10.48 7.90 -18.55
CA GLU A 116 -10.43 6.69 -19.38
C GLU A 116 -9.78 5.50 -18.62
N ALA A 117 -8.77 5.81 -17.80
CA ALA A 117 -8.09 4.83 -16.95
C ALA A 117 -9.03 4.27 -15.86
N MET A 118 -9.78 5.13 -15.17
CA MET A 118 -10.79 4.74 -14.18
C MET A 118 -11.88 3.85 -14.80
N GLU A 119 -12.43 4.24 -15.94
CA GLU A 119 -13.46 3.46 -16.66
C GLU A 119 -12.93 2.08 -17.05
N LYS A 120 -11.67 1.99 -17.54
CA LYS A 120 -11.02 0.72 -17.85
C LYS A 120 -10.82 -0.14 -16.60
N LEU A 121 -10.35 0.46 -15.49
CA LEU A 121 -10.08 -0.26 -14.25
C LEU A 121 -11.36 -0.86 -13.66
N ASN A 122 -12.51 -0.24 -13.86
CA ASN A 122 -13.79 -0.67 -13.27
C ASN A 122 -14.21 -2.10 -13.66
N THR A 123 -13.57 -2.71 -14.64
CA THR A 123 -13.82 -4.10 -15.04
C THR A 123 -12.99 -5.13 -14.24
N LEU A 124 -12.05 -4.68 -13.39
CA LEU A 124 -11.19 -5.54 -12.58
C LEU A 124 -11.88 -5.95 -11.28
N ILE A 125 -11.79 -7.24 -10.93
CA ILE A 125 -12.12 -7.77 -9.60
C ILE A 125 -10.78 -8.07 -8.90
N ASP A 126 -10.52 -7.42 -7.76
CA ASP A 126 -9.31 -7.59 -6.98
C ASP A 126 -9.36 -8.88 -6.14
N GLU A 127 -8.44 -9.83 -6.41
CA GLU A 127 -8.39 -11.12 -5.70
C GLU A 127 -7.74 -11.02 -4.32
N SER A 128 -6.97 -9.97 -4.05
CA SER A 128 -6.27 -9.76 -2.79
C SER A 128 -7.17 -9.19 -1.70
N ASP A 129 -8.23 -8.47 -2.07
CA ASP A 129 -9.10 -7.78 -1.13
C ASP A 129 -10.12 -8.75 -0.51
N PRO A 130 -10.11 -8.94 0.83
CA PRO A 130 -11.12 -9.74 1.52
C PRO A 130 -12.48 -9.04 1.59
N ASP A 131 -12.56 -7.73 1.39
CA ASP A 131 -13.71 -6.87 1.66
C ASP A 131 -14.52 -6.53 0.38
N THR A 132 -14.29 -7.21 -0.73
CA THR A 132 -14.84 -6.87 -2.07
C THR A 132 -16.35 -7.00 -2.20
N SER A 133 -17.06 -5.89 -2.11
CA SER A 133 -18.41 -5.72 -2.68
C SER A 133 -18.52 -4.49 -3.58
N LEU A 134 -17.47 -3.65 -3.64
CA LEU A 134 -17.45 -2.39 -4.37
C LEU A 134 -16.75 -2.54 -5.72
N SER A 135 -17.21 -1.76 -6.72
CA SER A 135 -16.45 -1.58 -7.96
C SER A 135 -15.21 -0.70 -7.71
N GLN A 136 -14.21 -0.79 -8.59
CA GLN A 136 -12.99 0.00 -8.43
C GLN A 136 -13.27 1.51 -8.46
N ILE A 137 -14.14 2.00 -9.34
CA ILE A 137 -14.52 3.42 -9.39
C ILE A 137 -15.22 3.86 -8.11
N GLU A 138 -16.11 3.05 -7.56
CA GLU A 138 -16.81 3.38 -6.32
C GLU A 138 -15.84 3.57 -5.17
N HIS A 139 -14.87 2.67 -5.01
CA HIS A 139 -13.83 2.79 -3.99
C HIS A 139 -13.00 4.07 -4.17
N LEU A 140 -12.54 4.36 -5.38
CA LEU A 140 -11.77 5.56 -5.68
C LEU A 140 -12.55 6.84 -5.32
N LEU A 141 -13.82 6.91 -5.68
CA LEU A 141 -14.69 8.04 -5.37
C LEU A 141 -14.99 8.16 -3.87
N GLN A 142 -15.22 7.04 -3.17
CA GLN A 142 -15.41 7.06 -1.72
C GLN A 142 -14.19 7.62 -1.01
N SER A 143 -12.98 7.16 -1.36
CA SER A 143 -11.73 7.64 -0.77
C SER A 143 -11.52 9.14 -1.04
N ALA A 144 -11.71 9.57 -2.28
CA ALA A 144 -11.57 10.98 -2.66
C ALA A 144 -12.59 11.89 -1.97
N GLU A 145 -13.87 11.46 -1.87
CA GLU A 145 -14.93 12.21 -1.20
C GLU A 145 -14.74 12.28 0.33
N ALA A 146 -14.24 11.20 0.94
CA ALA A 146 -13.90 11.21 2.35
C ALA A 146 -12.81 12.26 2.65
N ILE A 147 -11.77 12.32 1.83
CA ILE A 147 -10.70 13.31 1.92
C ILE A 147 -11.25 14.74 1.71
N ARG A 148 -12.11 14.92 0.69
CA ARG A 148 -12.73 16.22 0.39
C ARG A 148 -13.62 16.72 1.52
N ARG A 149 -14.48 15.86 2.08
CA ARG A 149 -15.39 16.19 3.18
C ARG A 149 -14.66 16.54 4.46
N ASP A 150 -13.46 15.97 4.67
CA ASP A 150 -12.61 16.30 5.81
C ASP A 150 -11.75 17.58 5.58
N GLY A 151 -11.97 18.29 4.47
CA GLY A 151 -11.32 19.57 4.14
C GLY A 151 -9.84 19.45 3.78
N LYS A 152 -9.36 18.28 3.41
CA LYS A 152 -7.96 18.07 3.04
C LYS A 152 -7.62 18.70 1.68
N PRO A 153 -6.32 18.97 1.40
CA PRO A 153 -5.89 19.62 0.17
C PRO A 153 -6.37 18.91 -1.10
N ARG A 154 -6.56 19.68 -2.17
CA ARG A 154 -7.05 19.15 -3.46
C ARG A 154 -6.14 18.09 -4.07
N TRP A 155 -4.81 18.22 -3.93
CA TRP A 155 -3.89 17.20 -4.40
C TRP A 155 -4.07 15.86 -3.66
N MET A 156 -4.41 15.89 -2.35
CA MET A 156 -4.69 14.66 -1.60
C MET A 156 -6.03 14.04 -2.02
N GLN A 157 -7.03 14.85 -2.39
CA GLN A 157 -8.28 14.37 -2.99
C GLN A 157 -8.00 13.66 -4.33
N LEU A 158 -7.10 14.23 -5.16
CA LEU A 158 -6.65 13.56 -6.38
C LEU A 158 -5.98 12.22 -6.05
N VAL A 159 -5.09 12.17 -5.05
CA VAL A 159 -4.47 10.90 -4.62
C VAL A 159 -5.54 9.87 -4.25
N GLY A 160 -6.54 10.25 -3.48
CA GLY A 160 -7.68 9.37 -3.17
C GLY A 160 -8.39 8.83 -4.42
N LEU A 161 -8.54 9.69 -5.44
CA LEU A 161 -9.18 9.31 -6.70
C LEU A 161 -8.34 8.35 -7.56
N ILE A 162 -7.02 8.38 -7.43
CA ILE A 162 -6.14 7.68 -8.39
C ILE A 162 -5.26 6.59 -7.77
N HIS A 163 -5.14 6.50 -6.42
CA HIS A 163 -4.13 5.66 -5.77
C HIS A 163 -4.07 4.22 -6.30
N ASP A 164 -5.21 3.67 -6.65
CA ASP A 164 -5.37 2.31 -7.15
C ASP A 164 -5.30 2.17 -8.69
N LEU A 165 -5.13 3.27 -9.45
CA LEU A 165 -5.06 3.18 -10.92
C LEU A 165 -3.87 2.35 -11.43
N GLY A 166 -2.89 2.12 -10.61
CA GLY A 166 -1.81 1.17 -10.93
C GLY A 166 -2.28 -0.25 -11.20
N LYS A 167 -3.46 -0.64 -10.69
CA LYS A 167 -4.10 -1.94 -10.98
C LYS A 167 -4.40 -2.13 -12.48
N LEU A 168 -4.37 -1.05 -13.28
CA LEU A 168 -4.38 -1.13 -14.75
C LEU A 168 -3.26 -2.01 -15.32
N LEU A 169 -2.17 -2.20 -14.58
CA LEU A 169 -1.09 -3.10 -14.96
C LEU A 169 -1.62 -4.51 -15.32
N PHE A 170 -2.71 -4.95 -14.69
CA PHE A 170 -3.38 -6.21 -15.03
C PHE A 170 -3.77 -6.33 -16.51
N PHE A 171 -4.11 -5.22 -17.16
CA PHE A 171 -4.48 -5.19 -18.57
C PHE A 171 -3.26 -4.96 -19.49
N PHE A 172 -2.05 -4.88 -18.93
CA PHE A 172 -0.83 -4.45 -19.61
C PHE A 172 0.35 -5.41 -19.38
N ASP A 173 0.29 -6.63 -19.79
CA ASP A 173 1.38 -7.60 -19.71
C ASP A 173 1.66 -8.16 -18.28
N ALA A 174 0.74 -8.07 -17.35
CA ALA A 174 0.88 -8.75 -16.06
C ALA A 174 0.81 -10.27 -16.25
N ASP A 175 1.62 -11.01 -15.48
CA ASP A 175 1.60 -12.47 -15.51
C ASP A 175 0.41 -13.05 -14.72
N GLY A 176 -0.23 -12.22 -13.87
CA GLY A 176 -1.39 -12.56 -13.08
C GLY A 176 -1.80 -11.42 -12.15
N GLN A 177 -2.71 -11.66 -11.22
CA GLN A 177 -3.01 -10.65 -10.20
C GLN A 177 -1.90 -10.53 -9.15
N TRP A 178 -1.10 -11.57 -8.95
CA TRP A 178 -0.03 -11.64 -7.97
C TRP A 178 1.09 -10.59 -8.17
N ASP A 179 1.26 -10.06 -9.37
CA ASP A 179 2.21 -8.99 -9.71
C ASP A 179 1.55 -7.62 -9.93
N VAL A 180 0.28 -7.50 -9.52
CA VAL A 180 -0.52 -6.28 -9.67
C VAL A 180 -1.07 -5.79 -8.34
N VAL A 181 -1.83 -6.62 -7.63
CA VAL A 181 -2.54 -6.24 -6.41
C VAL A 181 -1.90 -6.84 -5.15
N GLY A 182 -2.47 -6.57 -3.98
CA GLY A 182 -2.01 -7.09 -2.69
C GLY A 182 -1.02 -6.19 -1.97
N ASP A 183 -0.64 -6.60 -0.76
CA ASP A 183 0.28 -5.85 0.09
C ASP A 183 1.67 -5.76 -0.54
N THR A 184 2.31 -4.60 -0.36
CA THR A 184 3.67 -4.32 -0.81
C THR A 184 4.69 -4.64 0.29
N PHE A 185 5.87 -5.11 -0.09
CA PHE A 185 6.98 -5.42 0.81
C PHE A 185 8.34 -5.30 0.11
N PRO A 186 9.46 -5.09 0.85
CA PRO A 186 10.80 -5.07 0.27
C PRO A 186 11.24 -6.44 -0.23
N VAL A 187 11.95 -6.48 -1.35
CA VAL A 187 12.67 -7.66 -1.85
C VAL A 187 14.18 -7.43 -1.74
N GLY A 188 14.95 -8.51 -1.63
CA GLY A 188 16.41 -8.42 -1.47
C GLY A 188 16.90 -8.32 -0.02
N CYS A 189 16.01 -8.43 0.94
CA CYS A 189 16.31 -8.63 2.38
C CYS A 189 15.31 -9.61 2.98
N ALA A 190 15.50 -9.99 4.24
CA ALA A 190 14.61 -10.92 4.93
C ALA A 190 13.17 -10.42 4.96
N PHE A 191 12.22 -11.29 4.63
CA PHE A 191 10.80 -11.01 4.73
C PHE A 191 10.38 -10.90 6.19
N SER A 192 9.77 -9.76 6.55
CA SER A 192 9.30 -9.55 7.92
C SER A 192 8.15 -10.50 8.28
N PRO A 193 8.11 -11.02 9.52
CA PRO A 193 6.94 -11.75 10.01
C PRO A 193 5.70 -10.84 10.15
N SER A 194 5.85 -9.53 9.93
CA SER A 194 4.76 -8.54 9.91
C SER A 194 4.00 -8.50 8.59
N ILE A 195 4.49 -9.16 7.55
CA ILE A 195 3.77 -9.30 6.27
C ILE A 195 2.62 -10.30 6.48
N ILE A 196 1.50 -10.05 5.82
CA ILE A 196 0.36 -10.97 5.88
C ILE A 196 0.76 -12.37 5.41
N TYR A 197 0.23 -13.44 6.01
CA TYR A 197 0.57 -14.84 5.72
C TYR A 197 2.08 -15.12 5.60
N PRO A 198 2.92 -14.76 6.60
CA PRO A 198 4.38 -14.78 6.47
C PRO A 198 4.94 -16.19 6.20
N SER A 199 4.23 -17.25 6.60
CA SER A 199 4.64 -18.63 6.37
C SER A 199 4.68 -19.02 4.88
N THR A 200 3.95 -18.32 4.01
CA THR A 200 3.92 -18.60 2.56
C THR A 200 5.22 -18.25 1.85
N PHE A 201 6.06 -17.39 2.45
CA PHE A 201 7.41 -17.10 1.92
C PHE A 201 8.38 -18.29 1.95
N ALA A 202 8.07 -19.36 2.67
CA ALA A 202 8.91 -20.57 2.66
C ALA A 202 9.12 -21.15 1.26
N SER A 203 8.22 -20.88 0.31
CA SER A 203 8.33 -21.29 -1.09
C SER A 203 9.08 -20.30 -1.99
N ASN A 204 9.41 -19.11 -1.48
CA ASN A 204 10.16 -18.11 -2.22
C ASN A 204 11.66 -18.45 -2.21
N PRO A 205 12.32 -18.58 -3.38
CA PRO A 205 13.75 -18.93 -3.42
C PRO A 205 14.64 -17.90 -2.71
N ASP A 206 14.24 -16.63 -2.67
CA ASP A 206 15.00 -15.56 -2.01
C ASP A 206 15.01 -15.71 -0.47
N ALA A 207 13.99 -16.39 0.10
CA ALA A 207 13.96 -16.71 1.54
C ALA A 207 15.09 -17.66 1.97
N HIS A 208 15.73 -18.33 1.02
CA HIS A 208 16.84 -19.26 1.24
C HIS A 208 18.15 -18.76 0.62
N HIS A 209 18.17 -17.58 -0.01
CA HIS A 209 19.35 -17.01 -0.63
C HIS A 209 20.32 -16.48 0.45
N PRO A 210 21.66 -16.76 0.37
CA PRO A 210 22.61 -16.45 1.44
C PRO A 210 22.70 -14.94 1.80
N VAL A 211 22.30 -14.06 0.89
CA VAL A 211 22.26 -12.59 1.13
C VAL A 211 20.83 -12.15 1.41
N TYR A 212 19.86 -12.46 0.55
CA TYR A 212 18.49 -11.93 0.65
C TYR A 212 17.73 -12.44 1.86
N SER A 213 18.14 -13.56 2.46
CA SER A 213 17.56 -14.07 3.69
C SER A 213 18.12 -13.43 4.96
N THR A 214 19.13 -12.55 4.84
CA THR A 214 19.68 -11.82 5.99
C THR A 214 18.86 -10.57 6.29
N GLU A 215 18.88 -10.08 7.54
CA GLU A 215 18.07 -8.95 8.00
C GLU A 215 18.14 -7.74 7.07
N HIS A 216 19.36 -7.34 6.66
CA HIS A 216 19.54 -6.17 5.81
C HIS A 216 19.66 -6.53 4.31
N GLY A 217 19.98 -7.77 3.96
CA GLY A 217 20.12 -8.19 2.57
C GLY A 217 21.15 -7.38 1.79
N ILE A 218 20.67 -6.74 0.73
CA ILE A 218 21.48 -5.86 -0.14
C ILE A 218 21.47 -4.39 0.30
N TYR A 219 20.76 -4.05 1.37
CA TYR A 219 20.60 -2.67 1.85
C TYR A 219 21.48 -2.38 3.05
N THR A 220 21.69 -1.10 3.32
CA THR A 220 22.34 -0.60 4.52
C THR A 220 21.32 0.12 5.41
N PRO A 221 21.43 0.05 6.74
CA PRO A 221 20.59 0.85 7.63
C PRO A 221 20.63 2.34 7.25
N GLY A 222 19.45 2.98 7.22
CA GLY A 222 19.31 4.39 6.84
C GLY A 222 19.50 4.66 5.34
N CYS A 223 19.37 3.65 4.47
CA CYS A 223 19.55 3.85 3.03
C CYS A 223 18.46 4.73 2.38
N GLY A 224 17.31 4.91 3.04
CA GLY A 224 16.15 5.59 2.49
C GLY A 224 15.30 4.70 1.59
N LEU A 225 13.97 4.79 1.71
CA LEU A 225 13.03 3.96 0.94
C LEU A 225 13.07 4.22 -0.56
N ASP A 226 13.58 5.38 -0.99
CA ASP A 226 13.81 5.65 -2.41
C ASP A 226 14.83 4.70 -3.04
N ASN A 227 15.72 4.12 -2.23
CA ASN A 227 16.76 3.16 -2.65
C ASN A 227 16.35 1.69 -2.40
N VAL A 228 15.14 1.46 -1.94
CA VAL A 228 14.61 0.12 -1.67
C VAL A 228 13.76 -0.38 -2.83
N MET A 229 14.04 -1.60 -3.26
CA MET A 229 13.22 -2.29 -4.26
C MET A 229 12.04 -2.96 -3.55
N LEU A 230 10.86 -2.37 -3.69
CA LEU A 230 9.61 -2.95 -3.24
C LEU A 230 9.11 -4.01 -4.22
N SER A 231 8.30 -4.95 -3.76
CA SER A 231 7.60 -5.90 -4.62
C SER A 231 6.86 -5.16 -5.73
N TRP A 232 7.04 -5.62 -6.99
CA TRP A 232 6.40 -4.98 -8.14
C TRP A 232 4.90 -5.20 -8.11
N GLY A 233 4.16 -4.11 -8.22
CA GLY A 233 2.72 -4.12 -8.17
C GLY A 233 2.17 -2.74 -8.54
N HIS A 234 0.86 -2.53 -8.28
CA HIS A 234 0.16 -1.30 -8.64
C HIS A 234 0.78 -0.04 -8.01
N ASP A 235 1.27 -0.12 -6.78
CA ASP A 235 1.88 0.99 -6.05
C ASP A 235 3.12 1.54 -6.78
N GLU A 236 4.11 0.68 -7.01
CA GLU A 236 5.36 1.04 -7.71
C GLU A 236 5.07 1.47 -9.15
N TYR A 237 4.21 0.75 -9.85
CA TYR A 237 3.84 1.08 -11.23
C TYR A 237 3.23 2.48 -11.33
N LEU A 238 2.21 2.77 -10.53
CA LEU A 238 1.55 4.08 -10.55
C LEU A 238 2.46 5.21 -10.08
N TYR A 239 3.29 4.95 -9.07
CA TYR A 239 4.29 5.92 -8.62
C TYR A 239 5.19 6.37 -9.77
N HIS A 240 5.72 5.44 -10.56
CA HIS A 240 6.56 5.78 -11.71
C HIS A 240 5.78 6.54 -12.78
N VAL A 241 4.53 6.18 -13.05
CA VAL A 241 3.67 6.90 -14.00
C VAL A 241 3.43 8.35 -13.53
N MET A 242 3.09 8.55 -12.25
CA MET A 242 2.73 9.87 -11.72
C MET A 242 3.93 10.77 -11.46
N LYS A 243 5.04 10.23 -11.02
CA LYS A 243 6.27 10.98 -10.71
C LYS A 243 6.76 11.82 -11.89
N GLU A 244 6.65 11.29 -13.10
CA GLU A 244 7.13 11.95 -14.32
C GLU A 244 6.06 12.80 -15.01
N GLN A 245 4.79 12.58 -14.70
CA GLN A 245 3.70 13.09 -15.51
C GLN A 245 2.68 13.95 -14.76
N SER A 246 2.89 14.20 -13.45
CA SER A 246 2.01 15.05 -12.64
C SER A 246 2.79 16.07 -11.83
N SER A 247 2.07 17.03 -11.24
CA SER A 247 2.60 17.99 -10.26
C SER A 247 2.19 17.64 -8.82
N ILE A 248 1.85 16.36 -8.57
CA ILE A 248 1.54 15.86 -7.22
C ILE A 248 2.78 16.00 -6.34
N PRO A 249 2.66 16.56 -5.10
CA PRO A 249 3.80 16.73 -4.21
C PRO A 249 4.37 15.39 -3.74
N GLU A 250 5.57 15.42 -3.16
CA GLU A 250 6.28 14.21 -2.68
C GLU A 250 5.44 13.39 -1.71
N GLU A 251 4.72 14.03 -0.81
CA GLU A 251 3.79 13.39 0.13
C GLU A 251 2.69 12.61 -0.60
N GLY A 252 2.13 13.18 -1.66
CA GLY A 252 1.13 12.51 -2.49
C GLY A 252 1.70 11.33 -3.29
N LEU A 253 2.91 11.47 -3.81
CA LEU A 253 3.62 10.38 -4.47
C LEU A 253 3.97 9.25 -3.49
N ALA A 254 4.31 9.59 -2.24
CA ALA A 254 4.54 8.61 -1.18
C ALA A 254 3.25 7.87 -0.78
N MET A 255 2.11 8.57 -0.69
CA MET A 255 0.80 7.95 -0.49
C MET A 255 0.51 6.91 -1.57
N ILE A 256 0.73 7.25 -2.84
CA ILE A 256 0.56 6.31 -3.97
C ILE A 256 1.50 5.11 -3.85
N ARG A 257 2.78 5.34 -3.55
CA ARG A 257 3.82 4.31 -3.56
C ARG A 257 3.75 3.35 -2.39
N TYR A 258 3.27 3.81 -1.24
CA TYR A 258 3.40 3.08 0.01
C TYR A 258 2.07 2.75 0.69
N HIS A 259 0.90 3.07 0.09
CA HIS A 259 -0.39 2.81 0.75
C HIS A 259 -0.60 1.32 1.05
N SER A 260 -0.13 0.42 0.22
CA SER A 260 -0.20 -1.03 0.45
C SER A 260 1.01 -1.58 1.21
N PHE A 261 1.98 -0.73 1.62
CA PHE A 261 3.14 -1.17 2.40
C PHE A 261 2.80 -1.24 3.90
N TYR A 262 1.75 -1.99 4.24
CA TYR A 262 1.25 -2.17 5.60
C TYR A 262 2.31 -2.63 6.61
N PRO A 263 3.24 -3.55 6.28
CA PRO A 263 4.30 -3.92 7.21
C PRO A 263 5.12 -2.73 7.72
N TRP A 264 5.29 -1.70 6.90
CA TRP A 264 6.03 -0.50 7.27
C TRP A 264 5.16 0.53 8.00
N HIS A 265 4.11 1.04 7.34
CA HIS A 265 3.39 2.19 7.87
C HIS A 265 2.45 1.84 9.04
N LYS A 266 1.98 0.60 9.11
CA LYS A 266 1.06 0.12 10.14
C LYS A 266 1.79 -0.70 11.23
N GLU A 267 2.62 -1.65 10.83
CA GLU A 267 3.27 -2.60 11.73
C GLU A 267 4.65 -2.13 12.24
N GLY A 268 5.22 -1.07 11.68
CA GLY A 268 6.53 -0.53 12.06
C GLY A 268 7.73 -1.41 11.65
N ALA A 269 7.51 -2.39 10.78
CA ALA A 269 8.61 -3.18 10.21
C ALA A 269 9.46 -2.32 9.25
N TYR A 270 10.70 -2.77 9.01
CA TYR A 270 11.62 -2.11 8.07
C TYR A 270 12.00 -0.65 8.40
N GLY A 271 11.72 -0.19 9.63
CA GLY A 271 12.09 1.17 10.08
C GLY A 271 13.59 1.44 10.01
N TRP A 272 14.42 0.41 10.04
CA TRP A 272 15.86 0.53 9.89
C TRP A 272 16.32 1.02 8.50
N MET A 273 15.47 0.90 7.46
CA MET A 273 15.75 1.41 6.11
C MET A 273 15.56 2.92 6.00
N MET A 274 14.74 3.52 6.87
CA MET A 274 14.31 4.90 6.78
C MET A 274 15.46 5.89 6.89
N ASP A 275 15.41 6.94 6.08
CA ASP A 275 16.17 8.17 6.26
C ASP A 275 15.28 9.31 6.81
N GLY A 276 15.85 10.51 6.95
CA GLY A 276 15.09 11.66 7.47
C GLY A 276 13.94 12.15 6.58
N LYS A 277 13.93 11.80 5.28
CA LYS A 277 12.82 12.07 4.38
C LYS A 277 11.65 11.13 4.67
N ASP A 278 11.96 9.85 4.91
CA ASP A 278 10.96 8.80 5.10
C ASP A 278 10.10 9.01 6.35
N GLU A 279 10.63 9.70 7.38
CA GLU A 279 9.82 10.07 8.56
C GLU A 279 8.59 10.92 8.18
N ARG A 280 8.79 11.91 7.29
CA ARG A 280 7.67 12.73 6.79
C ARG A 280 6.75 11.94 5.89
N MET A 281 7.31 11.07 5.04
CA MET A 281 6.53 10.23 4.14
C MET A 281 5.67 9.24 4.92
N LEU A 282 6.19 8.69 6.01
CA LEU A 282 5.45 7.81 6.91
C LEU A 282 4.24 8.52 7.54
N GLU A 283 4.43 9.76 8.02
CA GLU A 283 3.33 10.58 8.54
C GLU A 283 2.26 10.84 7.46
N ALA A 284 2.69 11.14 6.22
CA ALA A 284 1.79 11.36 5.11
C ALA A 284 0.97 10.12 4.73
N VAL A 285 1.62 8.96 4.61
CA VAL A 285 0.95 7.69 4.30
C VAL A 285 -0.05 7.32 5.40
N ARG A 286 0.32 7.49 6.66
CA ARG A 286 -0.58 7.26 7.81
C ARG A 286 -1.78 8.21 7.84
N ALA A 287 -1.60 9.46 7.39
CA ALA A 287 -2.71 10.40 7.26
C ALA A 287 -3.69 10.02 6.13
N PHE A 288 -3.20 9.31 5.10
CA PHE A 288 -3.99 8.85 3.96
C PHE A 288 -4.71 7.53 4.22
N ASN A 289 -4.06 6.57 4.89
CA ASN A 289 -4.54 5.19 5.03
C ASN A 289 -5.99 5.05 5.57
N PRO A 290 -6.46 5.86 6.55
CA PRO A 290 -7.86 5.77 6.99
C PRO A 290 -8.87 6.02 5.88
N TYR A 291 -8.59 6.93 4.95
CA TYR A 291 -9.51 7.25 3.84
C TYR A 291 -9.56 6.13 2.80
N ASP A 292 -8.43 5.49 2.50
CA ASP A 292 -8.38 4.32 1.65
C ASP A 292 -9.15 3.14 2.29
N LEU A 293 -8.81 2.80 3.53
CA LEU A 293 -9.32 1.58 4.17
C LEU A 293 -10.77 1.69 4.64
N TYR A 294 -11.11 2.76 5.39
CA TYR A 294 -12.39 2.85 6.08
C TYR A 294 -13.50 3.53 5.28
N SER A 295 -13.19 4.17 4.14
CA SER A 295 -14.21 4.71 3.25
C SER A 295 -15.05 3.63 2.56
N LYS A 296 -14.57 2.41 2.48
CA LYS A 296 -15.27 1.25 1.91
C LYS A 296 -16.63 0.97 2.55
N SER A 297 -16.86 1.44 3.78
CA SER A 297 -18.14 1.34 4.48
C SER A 297 -19.09 2.52 4.24
N ASP A 298 -18.67 3.54 3.49
CA ASP A 298 -19.48 4.73 3.22
C ASP A 298 -20.47 4.50 2.09
N GLU A 299 -21.48 5.40 2.03
CA GLU A 299 -22.37 5.45 0.87
C GLU A 299 -21.56 5.71 -0.41
N VAL A 300 -21.96 5.01 -1.49
CA VAL A 300 -21.32 5.18 -2.80
C VAL A 300 -21.72 6.53 -3.38
N PRO A 301 -20.76 7.42 -3.66
CA PRO A 301 -21.06 8.72 -4.28
C PRO A 301 -21.53 8.55 -5.73
N ARG A 302 -22.40 9.44 -6.19
CA ARG A 302 -22.85 9.43 -7.58
C ARG A 302 -21.78 10.02 -8.49
N MET A 303 -21.25 9.19 -9.37
CA MET A 303 -20.18 9.56 -10.29
C MET A 303 -20.55 10.76 -11.17
N GLU A 304 -21.78 10.81 -11.67
CA GLU A 304 -22.27 11.87 -12.56
C GLU A 304 -22.25 13.24 -11.87
N GLU A 305 -22.56 13.29 -10.58
CA GLU A 305 -22.58 14.53 -9.79
C GLU A 305 -21.19 15.05 -9.46
N LEU A 306 -20.17 14.17 -9.43
CA LEU A 306 -18.81 14.48 -9.02
C LEU A 306 -17.84 14.65 -10.18
N LYS A 307 -18.20 14.19 -11.37
CA LYS A 307 -17.32 14.16 -12.55
C LYS A 307 -16.72 15.54 -12.86
N GLU A 308 -17.56 16.58 -12.91
CA GLU A 308 -17.10 17.93 -13.23
C GLU A 308 -16.07 18.44 -12.21
N TYR A 309 -16.36 18.23 -10.93
CA TYR A 309 -15.43 18.63 -9.85
C TYR A 309 -14.09 17.91 -9.96
N TYR A 310 -14.09 16.58 -10.13
CA TYR A 310 -12.83 15.83 -10.21
C TYR A 310 -12.08 16.03 -11.52
N MET A 311 -12.77 16.34 -12.61
CA MET A 311 -12.09 16.78 -13.83
C MET A 311 -11.31 18.07 -13.60
N ASP A 312 -11.86 19.03 -12.86
CA ASP A 312 -11.16 20.27 -12.47
C ASP A 312 -9.94 19.98 -11.55
N VAL A 313 -10.09 19.04 -10.61
CA VAL A 313 -8.95 18.60 -9.76
C VAL A 313 -7.86 17.90 -10.58
N ILE A 314 -8.24 17.04 -11.53
CA ILE A 314 -7.30 16.38 -12.45
C ILE A 314 -6.57 17.43 -13.30
N ASP A 315 -7.28 18.42 -13.85
CA ASP A 315 -6.71 19.47 -14.67
C ASP A 315 -5.64 20.27 -13.93
N GLU A 316 -5.85 20.53 -12.64
CA GLU A 316 -4.92 21.29 -11.79
C GLU A 316 -3.54 20.61 -11.64
N PHE A 317 -3.51 19.30 -11.44
CA PHE A 317 -2.26 18.57 -11.11
C PHE A 317 -1.69 17.73 -12.25
N ILE A 318 -2.49 17.44 -13.27
CA ILE A 318 -2.08 16.59 -14.40
C ILE A 318 -2.15 17.38 -15.70
N GLY A 319 -3.20 18.18 -15.88
CA GLY A 319 -3.43 18.99 -17.08
C GLY A 319 -4.64 18.52 -17.88
N LYS A 320 -5.29 19.51 -18.47
CA LYS A 320 -6.55 19.34 -19.18
C LYS A 320 -6.42 18.32 -20.30
N ASP A 321 -7.29 17.31 -20.30
CA ASP A 321 -7.37 16.24 -21.29
C ASP A 321 -6.02 15.54 -21.58
N LYS A 322 -5.05 15.69 -20.66
CA LYS A 322 -3.73 15.09 -20.83
C LYS A 322 -3.83 13.57 -20.79
N LYS A 323 -3.34 12.94 -21.84
CA LYS A 323 -3.15 11.50 -21.89
C LYS A 323 -1.81 11.14 -21.29
N LEU A 324 -1.85 10.35 -20.22
CA LEU A 324 -0.65 9.81 -19.59
C LEU A 324 -0.15 8.59 -20.37
N LYS A 325 1.16 8.39 -20.29
CA LYS A 325 1.82 7.17 -20.78
C LYS A 325 1.76 6.13 -19.65
N TRP A 326 1.05 5.07 -19.94
CA TRP A 326 0.88 3.94 -19.03
C TRP A 326 1.79 2.78 -19.41
#